data_c5a60d0bf9ea9a3b015c682c72e0aac0
#
_entry.id   c5a60d0bf9ea9a3b015c682c72e0aac0
#
_cell.length_a   1.000
_cell.length_b   1.000
_cell.length_c   1.000
_cell.angle_alpha   90.00
_cell.angle_beta   90.00
_cell.angle_gamma   90.00
#
_symmetry.space_group_name_H-M   'P 1'
#
loop_
_entity.id
_entity.type
_entity.pdbx_description
1 polymer ?
#
loop_
_entity_poly.entity_id
_entity_poly.type
_entity_poly.pdbx_seq_one_letter_code
_entity_poly.pdbx_strand_id
1 'polypeptide(L)'
;MKAIKIRKALLGSLTTLTVAAYAPFSLAHDFWLEPTKFHFEEASPIAVQFKVGHKEDIDSWNLTWDKIVALRNYTSTGVEDMAAGIIPKSSLLPGVAKTSTLQAGSYVIGFESYHSVSVLEADKFNDYAKKEGLKEIVEYRASKGLENYDGEELYSRKAKAIVQVGNSLSDNVTHPIGHTLEIVPLSHPFKLGEDNTLTVQVLFKGKPLQDALIDSVPLKNASHETQSFLTDEKGQATFTFKASGAVKLNCVWGVPLENNIKADFETYFSSLTFTVNREN
;
A
#
# COMPACT_ATOMS: atom_id res chain seq x y z
N MET A 1 -20.36 -83.07 16.04
CA MET A 1 -20.74 -82.00 15.13
C MET A 1 -20.40 -80.66 15.76
N LYS A 2 -19.32 -79.97 15.32
CA LYS A 2 -18.89 -78.67 15.86
C LYS A 2 -19.33 -77.59 14.90
N ALA A 3 -20.13 -76.63 15.39
CA ALA A 3 -20.61 -75.50 14.61
C ALA A 3 -19.48 -74.42 14.52
N ILE A 4 -19.14 -74.03 13.30
CA ILE A 4 -18.16 -72.96 12.99
C ILE A 4 -18.91 -71.64 12.97
N LYS A 5 -18.55 -70.69 13.89
CA LYS A 5 -19.04 -69.32 13.90
C LYS A 5 -18.18 -68.45 12.94
N ILE A 6 -18.80 -67.98 11.88
CA ILE A 6 -18.21 -67.02 10.95
C ILE A 6 -18.34 -65.59 11.57
N ARG A 7 -17.21 -64.97 11.92
CA ARG A 7 -17.17 -63.52 12.30
C ARG A 7 -17.10 -62.68 11.04
N LYS A 8 -18.11 -61.88 10.80
CA LYS A 8 -18.07 -60.80 9.78
C LYS A 8 -17.22 -59.67 10.31
N ALA A 9 -16.11 -59.38 9.64
CA ALA A 9 -15.32 -58.18 9.84
C ALA A 9 -16.02 -57.04 9.11
N LEU A 10 -16.47 -56.01 9.83
CA LEU A 10 -16.90 -54.72 9.25
C LEU A 10 -15.59 -53.92 8.91
N LEU A 11 -15.30 -53.76 7.65
CA LEU A 11 -14.34 -52.77 7.20
C LEU A 11 -15.04 -51.41 7.21
N GLY A 12 -14.74 -50.59 8.22
CA GLY A 12 -15.11 -49.19 8.25
C GLY A 12 -14.16 -48.41 7.33
N SER A 13 -14.69 -47.92 6.21
CA SER A 13 -13.99 -46.99 5.31
C SER A 13 -13.93 -45.61 5.98
N LEU A 14 -12.75 -45.25 6.49
CA LEU A 14 -12.50 -43.93 7.05
C LEU A 14 -12.19 -42.97 5.88
N THR A 15 -13.21 -42.26 5.39
CA THR A 15 -13.05 -41.20 4.41
C THR A 15 -12.44 -40.00 5.11
N THR A 16 -11.14 -39.80 4.99
CA THR A 16 -10.45 -38.60 5.40
C THR A 16 -10.88 -37.47 4.45
N LEU A 17 -11.74 -36.60 4.95
CA LEU A 17 -12.10 -35.36 4.29
C LEU A 17 -10.89 -34.40 4.43
N THR A 18 -10.02 -34.37 3.42
CA THR A 18 -8.99 -33.33 3.31
C THR A 18 -9.68 -32.01 3.01
N VAL A 19 -9.92 -31.20 4.04
CA VAL A 19 -10.24 -29.79 3.89
C VAL A 19 -8.97 -29.12 3.36
N ALA A 20 -8.90 -28.93 2.05
CA ALA A 20 -7.93 -28.04 1.47
C ALA A 20 -8.22 -26.65 2.03
N ALA A 21 -7.42 -26.21 2.99
CA ALA A 21 -7.40 -24.81 3.41
C ALA A 21 -6.96 -24.01 2.20
N TYR A 22 -7.91 -23.40 1.49
CA TYR A 22 -7.62 -22.33 0.55
C TYR A 22 -7.02 -21.19 1.38
N ALA A 23 -5.70 -21.12 1.45
CA ALA A 23 -5.05 -19.90 1.84
C ALA A 23 -5.50 -18.83 0.82
N PRO A 24 -6.08 -17.71 1.23
CA PRO A 24 -6.40 -16.64 0.30
C PRO A 24 -5.08 -16.26 -0.39
N PHE A 25 -5.04 -16.40 -1.71
CA PHE A 25 -3.91 -15.98 -2.52
C PHE A 25 -3.71 -14.49 -2.25
N SER A 26 -2.69 -14.15 -1.49
CA SER A 26 -2.23 -12.77 -1.36
C SER A 26 -1.54 -12.40 -2.67
N LEU A 27 -2.32 -12.13 -3.71
CA LEU A 27 -1.84 -11.27 -4.79
C LEU A 27 -1.36 -10.00 -4.10
N ALA A 28 -0.24 -9.45 -4.55
CA ALA A 28 0.30 -8.21 -4.02
C ALA A 28 -0.75 -7.10 -4.17
N HIS A 29 -1.57 -6.95 -3.13
CA HIS A 29 -2.63 -5.96 -3.10
C HIS A 29 -2.04 -4.61 -2.74
N ASP A 30 -2.42 -3.57 -3.45
CA ASP A 30 -2.15 -2.20 -3.04
C ASP A 30 -2.58 -1.98 -1.61
N PHE A 31 -1.85 -1.15 -0.91
CA PHE A 31 -2.16 -0.76 0.46
C PHE A 31 -2.15 0.77 0.55
N TRP A 32 -3.16 1.35 1.19
CA TRP A 32 -3.22 2.80 1.35
C TRP A 32 -3.93 3.24 2.63
N LEU A 33 -3.66 4.47 3.01
CA LEU A 33 -4.42 5.19 4.03
C LEU A 33 -5.60 5.91 3.37
N GLU A 34 -6.78 5.78 3.96
CA GLU A 34 -7.99 6.43 3.48
C GLU A 34 -8.65 7.21 4.62
N PRO A 35 -8.41 8.52 4.70
CA PRO A 35 -9.13 9.42 5.59
C PRO A 35 -10.62 9.41 5.28
N THR A 36 -11.47 9.66 6.27
CA THR A 36 -12.92 9.78 6.07
C THR A 36 -13.28 10.90 5.08
N LYS A 37 -12.48 11.97 5.09
CA LYS A 37 -12.46 13.07 4.11
C LYS A 37 -11.03 13.53 3.95
N PHE A 38 -10.69 14.11 2.81
CA PHE A 38 -9.39 14.73 2.55
C PHE A 38 -9.39 16.24 2.84
N HIS A 39 -10.57 16.86 2.94
CA HIS A 39 -10.74 18.26 3.29
C HIS A 39 -11.82 18.42 4.38
N PHE A 40 -11.51 19.21 5.40
CA PHE A 40 -12.36 19.56 6.51
C PHE A 40 -12.43 21.09 6.61
N GLU A 41 -13.64 21.65 6.70
CA GLU A 41 -13.85 23.10 6.80
C GLU A 41 -13.37 23.66 8.14
N GLU A 42 -13.54 22.89 9.22
CA GLU A 42 -13.25 23.30 10.58
C GLU A 42 -12.31 22.31 11.27
N ALA A 43 -11.71 22.78 12.38
CA ALA A 43 -10.86 21.97 13.25
C ALA A 43 -11.56 20.66 13.65
N SER A 44 -10.93 19.53 13.40
CA SER A 44 -11.52 18.20 13.58
C SER A 44 -10.46 17.13 13.86
N PRO A 45 -10.78 16.11 14.66
CA PRO A 45 -10.01 14.87 14.64
C PRO A 45 -10.29 14.11 13.34
N ILE A 46 -9.25 13.59 12.72
CA ILE A 46 -9.33 12.88 11.46
C ILE A 46 -9.22 11.37 11.70
N ALA A 47 -10.26 10.64 11.27
CA ALA A 47 -10.22 9.18 11.27
C ALA A 47 -9.68 8.67 9.94
N VAL A 48 -8.71 7.74 10.01
CA VAL A 48 -8.02 7.14 8.87
C VAL A 48 -8.24 5.65 8.89
N GLN A 49 -8.72 5.10 7.77
CA GLN A 49 -8.86 3.67 7.53
C GLN A 49 -7.62 3.15 6.80
N PHE A 50 -7.34 1.87 7.00
CA PHE A 50 -6.26 1.14 6.35
C PHE A 50 -6.89 0.20 5.35
N LYS A 51 -6.60 0.40 4.07
CA LYS A 51 -7.21 -0.32 2.96
C LYS A 51 -6.20 -1.20 2.24
N VAL A 52 -6.69 -2.31 1.73
CA VAL A 52 -5.91 -3.24 0.91
C VAL A 52 -6.80 -3.76 -0.21
N GLY A 53 -6.26 -3.89 -1.42
CA GLY A 53 -7.03 -4.43 -2.55
C GLY A 53 -6.72 -3.78 -3.89
N HIS A 54 -7.47 -4.18 -4.90
CA HIS A 54 -7.42 -3.61 -6.25
C HIS A 54 -8.83 -3.35 -6.77
N LYS A 55 -9.04 -2.22 -7.44
CA LYS A 55 -10.30 -1.85 -8.10
C LYS A 55 -11.54 -2.02 -7.20
N GLU A 56 -12.35 -3.04 -7.48
CA GLU A 56 -13.61 -3.31 -6.76
C GLU A 56 -13.44 -4.26 -5.56
N ASP A 57 -12.31 -4.99 -5.51
CA ASP A 57 -12.00 -5.90 -4.40
C ASP A 57 -11.14 -5.17 -3.36
N ILE A 58 -11.81 -4.36 -2.54
CA ILE A 58 -11.18 -3.54 -1.50
C ILE A 58 -11.65 -4.02 -0.13
N ASP A 59 -10.70 -4.38 0.73
CA ASP A 59 -10.96 -4.77 2.12
C ASP A 59 -10.27 -3.81 3.11
N SER A 60 -10.65 -3.93 4.36
CA SER A 60 -9.97 -3.25 5.46
C SER A 60 -8.80 -4.10 5.93
N TRP A 61 -7.60 -3.50 5.90
CA TRP A 61 -6.42 -4.18 6.42
C TRP A 61 -6.55 -4.43 7.92
N ASN A 62 -6.06 -5.58 8.38
CA ASN A 62 -6.10 -5.93 9.80
C ASN A 62 -5.02 -5.13 10.55
N LEU A 63 -5.44 -4.01 11.13
CA LEU A 63 -4.58 -3.14 11.93
C LEU A 63 -4.33 -3.77 13.30
N THR A 64 -3.10 -4.22 13.53
CA THR A 64 -2.62 -4.76 14.81
C THR A 64 -1.28 -4.13 15.16
N TRP A 65 -1.00 -3.98 16.45
CA TRP A 65 0.19 -3.31 16.95
C TRP A 65 1.51 -3.94 16.49
N ASP A 66 1.55 -5.25 16.37
CA ASP A 66 2.70 -6.04 15.94
C ASP A 66 3.10 -5.80 14.48
N LYS A 67 2.25 -5.16 13.69
CA LYS A 67 2.50 -4.84 12.29
C LYS A 67 2.99 -3.42 12.05
N ILE A 68 2.97 -2.56 13.06
CA ILE A 68 3.20 -1.12 12.93
C ILE A 68 4.62 -0.78 13.39
N VAL A 69 5.44 -0.23 12.49
CA VAL A 69 6.70 0.42 12.83
C VAL A 69 6.43 1.86 13.28
N ALA A 70 5.66 2.60 12.50
CA ALA A 70 5.31 3.99 12.79
C ALA A 70 3.94 4.34 12.18
N LEU A 71 3.19 5.18 12.91
CA LEU A 71 2.04 5.90 12.42
C LEU A 71 2.09 7.31 12.99
N ARG A 72 2.29 8.31 12.13
CA ARG A 72 2.59 9.68 12.53
C ARG A 72 1.83 10.69 11.71
N ASN A 73 1.50 11.81 12.33
CA ASN A 73 0.98 13.00 11.68
C ASN A 73 2.10 14.05 11.58
N TYR A 74 2.46 14.42 10.36
CA TYR A 74 3.48 15.43 10.05
C TYR A 74 2.79 16.75 9.78
N THR A 75 3.12 17.75 10.59
CA THR A 75 2.55 19.09 10.55
C THR A 75 3.60 20.10 10.04
N SER A 76 3.23 21.34 9.84
CA SER A 76 4.18 22.42 9.50
C SER A 76 5.15 22.76 10.65
N THR A 77 4.85 22.32 11.89
CA THR A 77 5.62 22.67 13.08
C THR A 77 6.26 21.49 13.79
N GLY A 78 5.99 20.26 13.34
CA GLY A 78 6.56 19.08 13.96
C GLY A 78 5.85 17.78 13.57
N VAL A 79 6.12 16.73 14.35
CA VAL A 79 5.62 15.37 14.12
C VAL A 79 4.92 14.89 15.39
N GLU A 80 3.71 14.37 15.23
CA GLU A 80 2.92 13.77 16.31
C GLU A 80 2.81 12.27 16.13
N ASP A 81 3.07 11.50 17.17
CA ASP A 81 2.82 10.06 17.17
C ASP A 81 1.32 9.79 17.31
N MET A 82 0.77 8.92 16.45
CA MET A 82 -0.65 8.59 16.45
C MET A 82 -0.96 7.25 17.14
N ALA A 83 0.01 6.63 17.81
CA ALA A 83 -0.17 5.31 18.42
C ALA A 83 -1.37 5.27 19.37
N ALA A 84 -1.56 6.30 20.21
CA ALA A 84 -2.70 6.40 21.13
C ALA A 84 -4.07 6.50 20.44
N GLY A 85 -4.11 6.90 19.18
CA GLY A 85 -5.32 7.01 18.37
C GLY A 85 -5.72 5.74 17.62
N ILE A 86 -4.95 4.64 17.75
CA ILE A 86 -5.20 3.39 17.05
C ILE A 86 -6.33 2.61 17.73
N ILE A 87 -7.36 2.29 16.97
CA ILE A 87 -8.46 1.40 17.34
C ILE A 87 -8.35 0.17 16.45
N PRO A 88 -7.86 -0.98 16.97
CA PRO A 88 -7.68 -2.18 16.17
C PRO A 88 -8.99 -2.71 15.58
N LYS A 89 -8.89 -3.46 14.48
CA LYS A 89 -10.02 -4.15 13.87
C LYS A 89 -10.63 -5.15 14.87
N SER A 90 -11.95 -5.17 14.93
CA SER A 90 -12.75 -6.16 15.67
C SER A 90 -13.77 -6.81 14.75
N SER A 91 -14.54 -7.79 15.26
CA SER A 91 -15.65 -8.40 14.50
C SER A 91 -16.75 -7.41 14.09
N LEU A 92 -16.85 -6.28 14.80
CA LEU A 92 -17.91 -5.29 14.58
C LEU A 92 -17.44 -4.02 13.87
N LEU A 93 -16.12 -3.71 13.92
CA LEU A 93 -15.58 -2.45 13.43
C LEU A 93 -14.29 -2.68 12.63
N PRO A 94 -14.12 -2.00 11.48
CA PRO A 94 -12.83 -1.95 10.81
C PRO A 94 -11.81 -1.24 11.71
N GLY A 95 -10.52 -1.62 11.61
CA GLY A 95 -9.44 -0.90 12.27
C GLY A 95 -9.35 0.54 11.74
N VAL A 96 -9.18 1.49 12.63
CA VAL A 96 -8.99 2.92 12.31
C VAL A 96 -7.92 3.53 13.19
N ALA A 97 -7.32 4.62 12.73
CA ALA A 97 -6.53 5.49 13.58
C ALA A 97 -7.15 6.89 13.58
N LYS A 98 -7.00 7.61 14.70
CA LYS A 98 -7.49 8.98 14.82
C LYS A 98 -6.35 9.91 15.20
N THR A 99 -6.32 11.10 14.60
CA THR A 99 -5.46 12.19 15.03
C THR A 99 -6.01 12.87 16.29
N SER A 100 -5.22 13.71 16.93
CA SER A 100 -5.71 14.80 17.75
C SER A 100 -6.64 15.72 16.92
N THR A 101 -7.29 16.71 17.56
CA THR A 101 -8.03 17.74 16.82
C THR A 101 -7.04 18.62 16.06
N LEU A 102 -7.06 18.54 14.72
CA LEU A 102 -6.19 19.33 13.86
C LEU A 102 -6.80 20.70 13.58
N GLN A 103 -5.98 21.74 13.69
CA GLN A 103 -6.34 23.14 13.38
C GLN A 103 -6.22 23.38 11.87
N ALA A 104 -6.51 24.63 11.41
CA ALA A 104 -6.33 24.99 10.01
C ALA A 104 -4.88 24.79 9.56
N GLY A 105 -4.68 24.06 8.45
CA GLY A 105 -3.36 23.69 7.91
C GLY A 105 -3.40 22.43 7.07
N SER A 106 -2.26 22.09 6.49
CA SER A 106 -2.04 20.86 5.70
C SER A 106 -1.27 19.83 6.51
N TYR A 107 -1.63 18.56 6.37
CA TYR A 107 -1.11 17.46 7.19
C TYR A 107 -0.74 16.27 6.31
N VAL A 108 0.34 15.59 6.66
CA VAL A 108 0.71 14.29 6.07
C VAL A 108 0.60 13.22 7.13
N ILE A 109 -0.32 12.28 6.97
CA ILE A 109 -0.40 11.10 7.82
C ILE A 109 0.43 10.01 7.17
N GLY A 110 1.48 9.56 7.85
CA GLY A 110 2.42 8.56 7.37
C GLY A 110 2.37 7.28 8.18
N PHE A 111 2.39 6.14 7.48
CA PHE A 111 2.37 4.80 8.04
C PHE A 111 3.52 3.96 7.50
N GLU A 112 4.15 3.21 8.39
CA GLU A 112 5.13 2.18 8.06
C GLU A 112 4.80 0.87 8.75
N SER A 113 4.87 -0.24 8.01
CA SER A 113 4.75 -1.58 8.58
C SER A 113 6.11 -2.24 8.80
N TYR A 114 6.16 -3.21 9.72
CA TYR A 114 7.19 -4.23 9.71
C TYR A 114 7.15 -5.04 8.41
N HIS A 115 8.24 -5.76 8.14
CA HIS A 115 8.27 -6.71 7.02
C HIS A 115 7.40 -7.93 7.34
N SER A 116 6.77 -8.45 6.28
CA SER A 116 6.09 -9.74 6.27
C SER A 116 6.69 -10.60 5.17
N VAL A 117 6.58 -11.90 5.29
CA VAL A 117 7.03 -12.85 4.26
C VAL A 117 5.85 -13.16 3.33
N SER A 118 6.13 -13.21 2.03
CA SER A 118 5.23 -13.73 1.00
C SER A 118 5.98 -14.72 0.14
N VAL A 119 5.30 -15.81 -0.22
CA VAL A 119 5.80 -16.83 -1.15
C VAL A 119 4.74 -16.98 -2.24
N LEU A 120 5.14 -16.79 -3.47
CA LEU A 120 4.29 -16.95 -4.65
C LEU A 120 4.88 -18.02 -5.57
N GLU A 121 4.02 -18.85 -6.14
CA GLU A 121 4.37 -19.77 -7.19
C GLU A 121 5.09 -19.04 -8.35
N ALA A 122 6.02 -19.70 -9.00
CA ALA A 122 6.92 -19.13 -10.01
C ALA A 122 6.21 -18.22 -11.02
N ASP A 123 5.16 -18.73 -11.69
CA ASP A 123 4.44 -17.96 -12.70
C ASP A 123 3.76 -16.73 -12.13
N LYS A 124 3.13 -16.86 -10.94
CA LYS A 124 2.45 -15.76 -10.25
C LYS A 124 3.43 -14.68 -9.81
N PHE A 125 4.61 -15.09 -9.31
CA PHE A 125 5.64 -14.14 -8.91
C PHE A 125 6.21 -13.39 -10.13
N ASN A 126 6.47 -14.09 -11.23
CA ASN A 126 6.97 -13.46 -12.44
C ASN A 126 5.96 -12.47 -13.05
N ASP A 127 4.67 -12.83 -13.06
CA ASP A 127 3.60 -11.94 -13.53
C ASP A 127 3.46 -10.71 -12.64
N TYR A 128 3.49 -10.91 -11.31
CA TYR A 128 3.51 -9.82 -10.34
C TYR A 128 4.70 -8.90 -10.55
N ALA A 129 5.91 -9.44 -10.61
CA ALA A 129 7.12 -8.64 -10.77
C ALA A 129 7.13 -7.80 -12.06
N LYS A 130 6.62 -8.37 -13.17
CA LYS A 130 6.46 -7.65 -14.44
C LYS A 130 5.39 -6.58 -14.37
N LYS A 131 4.23 -6.90 -13.79
CA LYS A 131 3.08 -5.98 -13.66
C LYS A 131 3.42 -4.76 -12.81
N GLU A 132 4.11 -4.97 -11.71
CA GLU A 132 4.52 -3.89 -10.79
C GLU A 132 5.81 -3.17 -11.25
N GLY A 133 6.39 -3.55 -12.39
CA GLY A 133 7.59 -2.90 -12.92
C GLY A 133 8.86 -3.15 -12.11
N LEU A 134 8.97 -4.30 -11.41
CA LEU A 134 10.11 -4.66 -10.56
C LEU A 134 11.30 -5.12 -11.42
N LYS A 135 11.86 -4.18 -12.20
CA LYS A 135 12.90 -4.42 -13.20
C LYS A 135 14.10 -5.17 -12.64
N GLU A 136 14.64 -4.72 -11.50
CA GLU A 136 15.81 -5.35 -10.87
C GLU A 136 15.55 -6.82 -10.49
N ILE A 137 14.34 -7.14 -10.01
CA ILE A 137 13.94 -8.50 -9.64
C ILE A 137 13.79 -9.36 -10.90
N VAL A 138 13.13 -8.84 -11.94
CA VAL A 138 12.94 -9.57 -13.21
C VAL A 138 14.29 -9.91 -13.85
N GLU A 139 15.20 -8.92 -13.93
CA GLU A 139 16.55 -9.12 -14.48
C GLU A 139 17.39 -10.08 -13.64
N TYR A 140 17.32 -9.98 -12.32
CA TYR A 140 18.01 -10.88 -11.40
C TYR A 140 17.53 -12.33 -11.58
N ARG A 141 16.22 -12.58 -11.58
CA ARG A 141 15.64 -13.92 -11.78
C ARG A 141 16.07 -14.52 -13.11
N ALA A 142 16.01 -13.76 -14.20
CA ALA A 142 16.46 -14.19 -15.52
C ALA A 142 17.96 -14.54 -15.52
N SER A 143 18.81 -13.68 -14.93
CA SER A 143 20.26 -13.89 -14.90
C SER A 143 20.69 -15.10 -14.07
N LYS A 144 19.87 -15.53 -13.11
CA LYS A 144 20.13 -16.66 -12.21
C LYS A 144 19.37 -17.93 -12.60
N GLY A 145 18.51 -17.89 -13.62
CA GLY A 145 17.67 -19.02 -14.03
C GLY A 145 16.61 -19.39 -12.98
N LEU A 146 16.09 -18.39 -12.26
CA LEU A 146 15.12 -18.57 -11.16
C LEU A 146 13.67 -18.46 -11.61
N GLU A 147 13.39 -18.28 -12.89
CA GLU A 147 12.03 -18.04 -13.42
C GLU A 147 11.06 -19.21 -13.20
N ASN A 148 11.59 -20.42 -13.02
CA ASN A 148 10.80 -21.63 -12.76
C ASN A 148 10.73 -22.00 -11.25
N TYR A 149 11.26 -21.15 -10.37
CA TYR A 149 11.20 -21.34 -8.93
C TYR A 149 10.25 -20.34 -8.30
N ASP A 150 9.63 -20.73 -7.19
CA ASP A 150 8.79 -19.83 -6.40
C ASP A 150 9.58 -18.58 -6.02
N GLY A 151 8.89 -17.46 -5.87
CA GLY A 151 9.50 -16.22 -5.43
C GLY A 151 9.18 -15.97 -3.96
N GLU A 152 10.21 -15.78 -3.15
CA GLU A 152 10.10 -15.46 -1.73
C GLU A 152 10.50 -14.01 -1.48
N GLU A 153 9.59 -13.22 -0.90
CA GLU A 153 9.84 -11.81 -0.62
C GLU A 153 9.61 -11.43 0.84
N LEU A 154 10.45 -10.52 1.33
CA LEU A 154 10.20 -9.70 2.52
C LEU A 154 9.59 -8.40 2.07
N TYR A 155 8.29 -8.20 2.29
CA TYR A 155 7.63 -6.97 1.87
C TYR A 155 7.26 -6.08 3.06
N SER A 156 7.31 -4.77 2.85
CA SER A 156 6.82 -3.78 3.81
C SER A 156 5.99 -2.70 3.13
N ARG A 157 5.08 -2.08 3.90
CA ARG A 157 4.16 -1.07 3.42
C ARG A 157 4.54 0.30 3.95
N LYS A 158 4.54 1.30 3.05
CA LYS A 158 4.77 2.72 3.30
C LYS A 158 3.61 3.49 2.70
N ALA A 159 2.76 4.07 3.51
CA ALA A 159 1.59 4.77 3.01
C ALA A 159 1.50 6.19 3.58
N LYS A 160 1.07 7.12 2.73
CA LYS A 160 0.82 8.51 3.12
C LYS A 160 -0.58 8.94 2.71
N ALA A 161 -1.18 9.81 3.52
CA ALA A 161 -2.39 10.54 3.14
C ALA A 161 -2.18 12.03 3.42
N ILE A 162 -2.51 12.89 2.45
CA ILE A 162 -2.51 14.35 2.63
C ILE A 162 -3.92 14.80 2.93
N VAL A 163 -4.07 15.54 4.04
CA VAL A 163 -5.34 16.07 4.50
C VAL A 163 -5.22 17.57 4.72
N GLN A 164 -6.29 18.29 4.38
CA GLN A 164 -6.41 19.73 4.54
C GLN A 164 -7.51 20.06 5.55
N VAL A 165 -7.22 20.98 6.48
CA VAL A 165 -8.20 21.58 7.37
C VAL A 165 -8.25 23.10 7.09
N GLY A 166 -9.44 23.62 6.81
CA GLY A 166 -9.61 25.00 6.35
C GLY A 166 -8.86 25.30 5.05
N ASN A 167 -8.58 26.59 4.82
CA ASN A 167 -7.99 27.05 3.55
C ASN A 167 -6.51 27.43 3.64
N SER A 168 -5.89 27.30 4.85
CA SER A 168 -4.48 27.64 5.05
C SER A 168 -3.58 26.51 4.59
N LEU A 169 -2.99 26.64 3.40
CA LEU A 169 -2.05 25.66 2.84
C LEU A 169 -0.67 25.81 3.47
N SER A 170 0.04 24.70 3.67
CA SER A 170 1.40 24.68 4.20
C SER A 170 2.29 23.70 3.40
N ASP A 171 3.57 24.06 3.25
CA ASP A 171 4.49 23.37 2.32
C ASP A 171 5.00 22.02 2.83
N ASN A 172 4.72 21.64 4.08
CA ASN A 172 5.16 20.36 4.65
C ASN A 172 4.70 19.15 3.81
N VAL A 173 3.62 19.28 3.05
CA VAL A 173 3.11 18.21 2.17
C VAL A 173 4.01 17.93 0.97
N THR A 174 4.89 18.86 0.62
CA THR A 174 5.86 18.73 -0.48
C THR A 174 7.25 18.25 -0.02
N HIS A 175 7.39 17.93 1.27
CA HIS A 175 8.64 17.44 1.82
C HIS A 175 8.59 15.94 2.07
N PRO A 176 9.72 15.22 1.89
CA PRO A 176 9.80 13.82 2.26
C PRO A 176 9.66 13.65 3.78
N ILE A 177 8.98 12.58 4.20
CA ILE A 177 8.83 12.21 5.61
C ILE A 177 9.79 11.09 6.04
N GLY A 178 10.60 10.57 5.10
CA GLY A 178 11.66 9.61 5.37
C GLY A 178 11.28 8.14 5.21
N HIS A 179 10.22 7.83 4.48
CA HIS A 179 9.92 6.44 4.11
C HIS A 179 11.01 5.86 3.19
N THR A 180 11.28 4.56 3.30
CA THR A 180 12.29 3.87 2.47
C THR A 180 11.96 3.96 0.98
N LEU A 181 10.70 3.74 0.60
CA LEU A 181 10.14 4.05 -0.72
C LEU A 181 9.08 5.13 -0.50
N GLU A 182 9.20 6.26 -1.18
CA GLU A 182 8.37 7.42 -0.89
C GLU A 182 7.94 8.17 -2.15
N ILE A 183 6.66 8.48 -2.24
CA ILE A 183 6.08 9.34 -3.27
C ILE A 183 5.92 10.74 -2.65
N VAL A 184 6.58 11.76 -3.22
CA VAL A 184 6.57 13.13 -2.73
C VAL A 184 6.01 14.06 -3.81
N PRO A 185 4.89 14.77 -3.56
CA PRO A 185 4.40 15.77 -4.51
C PRO A 185 5.35 16.99 -4.54
N LEU A 186 5.64 17.52 -5.72
CA LEU A 186 6.50 18.69 -5.89
C LEU A 186 5.74 20.02 -5.83
N SER A 187 4.40 19.96 -5.78
CA SER A 187 3.51 21.10 -5.52
C SER A 187 2.37 20.65 -4.64
N HIS A 188 1.64 21.61 -4.06
CA HIS A 188 0.55 21.30 -3.14
C HIS A 188 -0.64 20.66 -3.89
N PRO A 189 -1.07 19.41 -3.58
CA PRO A 189 -2.10 18.70 -4.35
C PRO A 189 -3.49 19.36 -4.31
N PHE A 190 -3.78 20.15 -3.28
CA PHE A 190 -5.04 20.90 -3.15
C PHE A 190 -5.06 22.20 -3.96
N LYS A 191 -3.94 22.61 -4.55
CA LYS A 191 -3.84 23.81 -5.37
C LYS A 191 -2.98 23.49 -6.61
N LEU A 192 -3.60 22.81 -7.58
CA LEU A 192 -2.97 22.57 -8.87
C LEU A 192 -2.94 23.87 -9.69
N GLY A 193 -1.95 23.97 -10.61
CA GLY A 193 -1.89 25.05 -11.59
C GLY A 193 -3.03 24.96 -12.64
N GLU A 194 -3.08 25.93 -13.55
CA GLU A 194 -4.08 26.01 -14.61
C GLU A 194 -4.11 24.79 -15.54
N ASP A 195 -2.99 24.11 -15.70
CA ASP A 195 -2.84 22.88 -16.48
C ASP A 195 -3.37 21.62 -15.76
N ASN A 196 -3.77 21.75 -14.49
CA ASN A 196 -4.25 20.67 -13.64
C ASN A 196 -3.27 19.50 -13.52
N THR A 197 -1.98 19.77 -13.55
CA THR A 197 -0.94 18.75 -13.40
C THR A 197 -0.37 18.71 -11.98
N LEU A 198 0.08 17.53 -11.59
CA LEU A 198 0.87 17.30 -10.39
C LEU A 198 2.10 16.47 -10.76
N THR A 199 3.26 17.07 -10.60
CA THR A 199 4.51 16.31 -10.64
C THR A 199 4.83 15.78 -9.27
N VAL A 200 5.16 14.49 -9.21
CA VAL A 200 5.63 13.83 -7.99
C VAL A 200 7.04 13.30 -8.20
N GLN A 201 7.78 13.13 -7.12
CA GLN A 201 9.08 12.48 -7.12
C GLN A 201 8.98 11.19 -6.30
N VAL A 202 9.48 10.09 -6.86
CA VAL A 202 9.67 8.82 -6.15
C VAL A 202 11.09 8.78 -5.62
N LEU A 203 11.20 8.52 -4.32
CA LEU A 203 12.48 8.37 -3.63
C LEU A 203 12.64 6.93 -3.13
N PHE A 204 13.82 6.36 -3.30
CA PHE A 204 14.22 5.11 -2.65
C PHE A 204 15.44 5.35 -1.78
N LYS A 205 15.30 5.08 -0.48
CA LYS A 205 16.34 5.37 0.53
C LYS A 205 16.81 6.84 0.47
N GLY A 206 15.85 7.75 0.26
CA GLY A 206 16.08 9.19 0.18
C GLY A 206 16.72 9.71 -1.11
N LYS A 207 16.89 8.86 -2.13
CA LYS A 207 17.45 9.25 -3.44
C LYS A 207 16.40 9.12 -4.53
N PRO A 208 16.42 10.00 -5.55
CA PRO A 208 15.56 9.86 -6.73
C PRO A 208 15.64 8.46 -7.33
N LEU A 209 14.49 7.87 -7.62
CA LEU A 209 14.38 6.52 -8.18
C LEU A 209 13.91 6.61 -9.63
N GLN A 210 14.79 6.31 -10.57
CA GLN A 210 14.49 6.24 -11.99
C GLN A 210 13.85 4.90 -12.36
N ASP A 211 13.08 4.89 -13.46
CA ASP A 211 12.42 3.69 -14.04
C ASP A 211 11.44 2.99 -13.09
N ALA A 212 10.99 3.64 -12.01
CA ALA A 212 9.94 3.11 -11.16
C ALA A 212 8.56 3.30 -11.81
N LEU A 213 7.77 2.24 -11.87
CA LEU A 213 6.37 2.34 -12.30
C LEU A 213 5.55 3.00 -11.20
N ILE A 214 4.83 4.06 -11.56
CA ILE A 214 3.91 4.74 -10.65
C ILE A 214 2.55 4.89 -11.32
N ASP A 215 1.51 4.44 -10.61
CA ASP A 215 0.13 4.49 -11.06
C ASP A 215 -0.66 5.55 -10.30
N SER A 216 -1.54 6.24 -11.02
CA SER A 216 -2.59 7.10 -10.46
C SER A 216 -3.94 6.43 -10.64
N VAL A 217 -4.61 6.09 -9.55
CA VAL A 217 -5.88 5.37 -9.53
C VAL A 217 -6.94 6.20 -8.81
N PRO A 218 -8.13 6.40 -9.40
CA PRO A 218 -9.22 7.09 -8.71
C PRO A 218 -9.68 6.29 -7.48
N LEU A 219 -10.01 6.99 -6.41
CA LEU A 219 -10.66 6.43 -5.23
C LEU A 219 -12.14 6.83 -5.22
N LYS A 220 -13.02 5.94 -4.73
CA LYS A 220 -14.43 6.22 -4.42
C LYS A 220 -15.16 7.14 -5.41
N ASN A 221 -15.68 6.62 -6.47
CA ASN A 221 -16.52 7.38 -7.43
C ASN A 221 -15.84 8.62 -8.05
N ALA A 222 -14.53 8.77 -7.92
CA ALA A 222 -13.81 9.83 -8.61
C ALA A 222 -13.77 9.51 -10.11
N SER A 223 -14.10 10.51 -10.94
CA SER A 223 -14.17 10.38 -12.40
C SER A 223 -12.79 10.58 -13.07
N HIS A 224 -11.70 10.16 -12.40
CA HIS A 224 -10.36 10.19 -12.97
C HIS A 224 -10.08 8.94 -13.78
N GLU A 225 -9.31 9.06 -14.84
CA GLU A 225 -8.74 7.91 -15.55
C GLU A 225 -7.50 7.41 -14.81
N THR A 226 -7.28 6.11 -14.81
CA THR A 226 -6.02 5.54 -14.36
C THR A 226 -4.90 5.95 -15.31
N GLN A 227 -3.80 6.44 -14.77
CA GLN A 227 -2.59 6.81 -15.51
C GLN A 227 -1.41 6.04 -14.93
N SER A 228 -0.50 5.60 -15.81
CA SER A 228 0.71 4.85 -15.43
C SER A 228 1.91 5.43 -16.14
N PHE A 229 2.96 5.74 -15.40
CA PHE A 229 4.19 6.30 -15.94
C PHE A 229 5.42 5.66 -15.28
N LEU A 230 6.52 5.62 -16.03
CA LEU A 230 7.84 5.39 -15.44
C LEU A 230 8.43 6.73 -15.00
N THR A 231 9.12 6.73 -13.87
CA THR A 231 9.85 7.91 -13.40
C THR A 231 11.08 8.18 -14.28
N ASP A 232 11.38 9.46 -14.47
CA ASP A 232 12.56 9.94 -15.21
C ASP A 232 13.86 9.82 -14.38
N GLU A 233 14.98 10.36 -14.92
CA GLU A 233 16.29 10.37 -14.26
C GLU A 233 16.30 11.13 -12.92
N LYS A 234 15.32 12.02 -12.70
CA LYS A 234 15.12 12.73 -11.42
C LYS A 234 14.14 12.03 -10.50
N GLY A 235 13.68 10.82 -10.87
CA GLY A 235 12.65 10.09 -10.16
C GLY A 235 11.25 10.71 -10.29
N GLN A 236 10.98 11.52 -11.32
CA GLN A 236 9.77 12.31 -11.44
C GLN A 236 8.79 11.71 -12.45
N ALA A 237 7.49 11.85 -12.13
CA ALA A 237 6.39 11.57 -13.03
C ALA A 237 5.31 12.65 -12.88
N THR A 238 4.64 13.02 -13.99
CA THR A 238 3.63 14.07 -14.00
C THR A 238 2.26 13.51 -14.40
N PHE A 239 1.27 13.74 -13.58
CA PHE A 239 -0.11 13.33 -13.77
C PHE A 239 -1.00 14.51 -14.10
N THR A 240 -2.01 14.32 -14.97
CA THR A 240 -2.98 15.34 -15.33
C THR A 240 -4.35 14.94 -14.82
N PHE A 241 -5.04 15.82 -14.10
CA PHE A 241 -6.34 15.54 -13.49
C PHE A 241 -7.44 16.36 -14.18
N LYS A 242 -8.32 15.67 -14.93
CA LYS A 242 -9.42 16.29 -15.67
C LYS A 242 -10.65 16.57 -14.81
N ALA A 243 -10.74 16.00 -13.62
CA ALA A 243 -11.89 16.12 -12.72
C ALA A 243 -11.42 16.28 -11.27
N SER A 244 -12.29 16.78 -10.39
CA SER A 244 -12.06 16.75 -8.94
C SER A 244 -12.31 15.35 -8.38
N GLY A 245 -11.66 15.01 -7.26
CA GLY A 245 -11.91 13.76 -6.55
C GLY A 245 -10.68 13.18 -5.86
N ALA A 246 -10.91 12.12 -5.10
CA ALA A 246 -9.86 11.45 -4.37
C ALA A 246 -9.03 10.53 -5.29
N VAL A 247 -7.72 10.56 -5.10
CA VAL A 247 -6.73 9.84 -5.90
C VAL A 247 -5.79 9.05 -4.99
N LYS A 248 -5.38 7.88 -5.45
CA LYS A 248 -4.28 7.10 -4.91
C LYS A 248 -3.17 7.04 -5.95
N LEU A 249 -1.97 7.47 -5.59
CA LEU A 249 -0.75 7.11 -6.29
C LEU A 249 -0.18 5.84 -5.65
N ASN A 250 0.32 4.92 -6.46
CA ASN A 250 0.89 3.66 -6.01
C ASN A 250 2.20 3.39 -6.73
N CYS A 251 3.20 2.91 -6.00
CA CYS A 251 4.50 2.49 -6.54
C CYS A 251 4.99 1.30 -5.74
N VAL A 252 5.44 0.27 -6.42
CA VAL A 252 6.12 -0.87 -5.81
C VAL A 252 7.55 -0.92 -6.31
N TRP A 253 8.49 -1.17 -5.41
CA TRP A 253 9.89 -1.36 -5.76
C TRP A 253 10.49 -2.51 -5.00
N GLY A 254 11.45 -3.21 -5.59
CA GLY A 254 12.07 -4.36 -4.96
C GLY A 254 13.50 -4.56 -5.41
N VAL A 255 14.29 -5.12 -4.51
CA VAL A 255 15.71 -5.42 -4.74
C VAL A 255 16.02 -6.87 -4.35
N PRO A 256 16.96 -7.53 -5.04
CA PRO A 256 17.45 -8.84 -4.62
C PRO A 256 18.11 -8.78 -3.23
N LEU A 257 17.90 -9.83 -2.45
CA LEU A 257 18.59 -10.05 -1.17
C LEU A 257 19.69 -11.08 -1.36
N GLU A 258 20.93 -10.68 -1.13
CA GLU A 258 22.05 -11.62 -1.13
C GLU A 258 22.20 -12.29 0.24
N ASN A 259 22.41 -13.63 0.22
CA ASN A 259 22.67 -14.43 1.42
C ASN A 259 21.58 -14.35 2.52
N ASN A 260 20.33 -14.10 2.15
CA ASN A 260 19.21 -14.13 3.09
C ASN A 260 18.56 -15.52 3.08
N ILE A 261 18.33 -16.10 4.26
CA ILE A 261 17.75 -17.45 4.41
C ILE A 261 16.21 -17.44 4.44
N LYS A 262 15.58 -16.25 4.45
CA LYS A 262 14.13 -16.11 4.60
C LYS A 262 13.44 -15.67 3.32
N ALA A 263 14.16 -14.99 2.42
CA ALA A 263 13.60 -14.50 1.18
C ALA A 263 14.69 -14.17 0.16
N ASP A 264 14.31 -14.20 -1.12
CA ASP A 264 15.15 -13.85 -2.25
C ASP A 264 15.17 -12.35 -2.53
N PHE A 265 14.08 -11.65 -2.14
CA PHE A 265 13.85 -10.26 -2.47
C PHE A 265 13.32 -9.47 -1.28
N GLU A 266 13.65 -8.17 -1.25
CA GLU A 266 13.03 -7.20 -0.37
C GLU A 266 12.18 -6.24 -1.21
N THR A 267 10.88 -6.12 -0.90
CA THR A 267 9.93 -5.31 -1.64
C THR A 267 9.26 -4.27 -0.76
N TYR A 268 8.98 -3.12 -1.36
CA TYR A 268 8.40 -1.96 -0.70
C TYR A 268 7.18 -1.51 -1.48
N PHE A 269 6.03 -1.44 -0.80
CA PHE A 269 4.80 -0.89 -1.33
C PHE A 269 4.65 0.54 -0.82
N SER A 270 4.57 1.50 -1.72
CA SER A 270 4.39 2.90 -1.37
C SER A 270 3.11 3.45 -1.97
N SER A 271 2.33 4.15 -1.18
CA SER A 271 1.14 4.85 -1.66
C SER A 271 1.05 6.28 -1.11
N LEU A 272 0.42 7.15 -1.90
CA LEU A 272 0.05 8.50 -1.50
C LEU A 272 -1.41 8.76 -1.89
N THR A 273 -2.24 9.11 -0.91
CA THR A 273 -3.64 9.47 -1.15
C THR A 273 -3.91 10.95 -0.85
N PHE A 274 -4.70 11.57 -1.69
CA PHE A 274 -5.10 12.97 -1.56
C PHE A 274 -6.38 13.23 -2.35
N THR A 275 -6.94 14.43 -2.27
CA THR A 275 -7.98 14.88 -3.20
C THR A 275 -7.45 15.98 -4.10
N VAL A 276 -7.94 16.00 -5.33
CA VAL A 276 -7.75 17.08 -6.29
C VAL A 276 -9.00 17.94 -6.26
N ASN A 277 -8.83 19.23 -6.05
CA ASN A 277 -9.90 20.21 -6.19
C ASN A 277 -9.62 21.04 -7.44
N ARG A 278 -10.57 21.05 -8.37
CA ARG A 278 -10.58 22.00 -9.48
C ARG A 278 -11.44 23.19 -9.07
N GLU A 279 -10.87 24.39 -9.09
CA GLU A 279 -11.67 25.61 -9.09
C GLU A 279 -12.41 25.67 -10.44
N ASN A 280 -13.75 25.70 -10.41
CA ASN A 280 -14.61 25.83 -11.60
C ASN A 280 -14.56 27.26 -12.15
#